data_1eb9a79d60bbda38d670b48c591f546d
#
_entry.id   1eb9a79d60bbda38d670b48c591f546d
#
_cell.length_a   1.000
_cell.length_b   1.000
_cell.length_c   1.000
_cell.angle_alpha   90.00
_cell.angle_beta   90.00
_cell.angle_gamma   90.00
#
_symmetry.space_group_name_H-M   'P 1'
#
loop_
_entity.id
_entity.type
_entity.pdbx_description
1 polymer ?
#
loop_
_entity_poly.entity_id
_entity_poly.type
_entity_poly.pdbx_seq_one_letter_code
_entity_poly.pdbx_strand_id
1 'polypeptide(L)'
;NFARVGAQKLWAGTVTIHAHAKTGAHHHGHLESVIYVVKGRARMRWGDQLEFTAEAGPGDFIYVPPYVPHQEINASRDEELSCVLVRSGQNPVVVNLEIEAVEAPEQVAWVDPLHPAPDAAR
;
A
#
# COMPACT_ATOMS: atom_id res chain seq x y z
N ASN A 1 14.00 -4.35 -7.06
CA ASN A 1 15.40 -3.92 -7.11
C ASN A 1 15.64 -2.76 -6.16
N PHE A 2 16.83 -2.71 -5.61
CA PHE A 2 17.26 -1.71 -4.65
C PHE A 2 18.30 -0.79 -5.30
N ALA A 3 18.08 0.52 -5.22
CA ALA A 3 19.00 1.50 -5.77
C ALA A 3 20.04 1.91 -4.73
N ARG A 4 21.31 1.66 -5.00
CA ARG A 4 22.41 2.03 -4.11
C ARG A 4 23.08 3.31 -4.59
N VAL A 5 22.58 4.42 -4.08
CA VAL A 5 23.06 5.77 -4.44
C VAL A 5 23.57 6.55 -3.22
N GLY A 6 23.96 5.85 -2.17
CA GLY A 6 24.48 6.46 -0.95
C GLY A 6 23.44 6.97 0.01
N ALA A 7 22.16 6.63 -0.20
CA ALA A 7 21.10 7.01 0.74
C ALA A 7 21.29 6.33 2.09
N GLN A 8 21.09 7.05 3.16
CA GLN A 8 21.27 6.55 4.52
C GLN A 8 19.96 6.35 5.27
N LYS A 9 18.93 7.09 4.92
CA LYS A 9 17.64 7.09 5.62
C LYS A 9 16.49 6.58 4.77
N LEU A 10 16.68 6.52 3.46
CA LEU A 10 15.64 6.10 2.52
C LEU A 10 16.04 4.81 1.83
N TRP A 11 15.04 3.99 1.59
CA TRP A 11 15.15 2.84 0.70
C TRP A 11 14.10 2.97 -0.40
N ALA A 12 14.47 2.67 -1.63
CA ALA A 12 13.53 2.64 -2.74
C ALA A 12 13.76 1.39 -3.58
N GLY A 13 12.69 0.80 -4.03
CA GLY A 13 12.76 -0.39 -4.87
C GLY A 13 11.45 -0.66 -5.57
N THR A 14 11.44 -1.72 -6.35
CA THR A 14 10.25 -2.17 -7.06
C THR A 14 9.66 -3.39 -6.38
N VAL A 15 8.33 -3.50 -6.43
CA VAL A 15 7.58 -4.62 -5.88
C VAL A 15 6.64 -5.11 -6.96
N THR A 16 6.60 -6.42 -7.16
CA THR A 16 5.67 -7.06 -8.07
C THR A 16 4.82 -8.05 -7.29
N ILE A 17 3.50 -7.93 -7.41
CA ILE A 17 2.56 -8.87 -6.83
C ILE A 17 1.84 -9.55 -7.97
N HIS A 18 1.97 -10.88 -8.03
CA HIS A 18 1.37 -11.67 -9.09
C HIS A 18 -0.15 -11.55 -9.09
N ALA A 19 -0.75 -11.80 -10.25
CA ALA A 19 -2.20 -11.80 -10.38
C ALA A 19 -2.83 -12.68 -9.29
N HIS A 20 -3.91 -12.19 -8.71
CA HIS A 20 -4.70 -12.92 -7.71
C HIS A 20 -3.97 -13.15 -6.37
N ALA A 21 -2.79 -12.56 -6.16
CA ALA A 21 -2.03 -12.73 -4.94
C ALA A 21 -2.30 -11.62 -3.92
N LYS A 22 -2.00 -11.91 -2.67
CA LYS A 22 -2.10 -10.96 -1.57
C LYS A 22 -1.08 -11.28 -0.50
N THR A 23 -0.70 -10.28 0.29
CA THR A 23 0.15 -10.49 1.46
C THR A 23 -0.72 -10.90 2.66
N GLY A 24 -0.08 -11.37 3.72
CA GLY A 24 -0.73 -11.44 5.02
C GLY A 24 -0.86 -10.07 5.66
N ALA A 25 -1.55 -10.00 6.78
CA ALA A 25 -1.64 -8.77 7.56
C ALA A 25 -0.32 -8.52 8.28
N HIS A 26 0.17 -7.29 8.24
CA HIS A 26 1.45 -6.93 8.84
C HIS A 26 1.54 -5.41 9.05
N HIS A 27 2.56 -4.99 9.80
CA HIS A 27 2.99 -3.60 9.81
C HIS A 27 4.51 -3.53 9.72
N HIS A 28 5.03 -2.34 9.53
CA HIS A 28 6.47 -2.11 9.36
C HIS A 28 7.09 -1.36 10.52
N GLY A 29 6.53 -1.51 11.72
CA GLY A 29 7.04 -0.85 12.92
C GLY A 29 7.05 0.67 12.75
N HIS A 30 8.15 1.29 13.14
CA HIS A 30 8.29 2.74 13.09
C HIS A 30 8.52 3.30 11.68
N LEU A 31 8.67 2.44 10.68
CA LEU A 31 8.88 2.88 9.29
C LEU A 31 7.60 3.38 8.66
N GLU A 32 7.73 4.36 7.81
CA GLU A 32 6.64 4.77 6.94
C GLU A 32 7.01 4.51 5.48
N SER A 33 6.01 4.36 4.64
CA SER A 33 6.20 4.01 3.24
C SER A 33 5.27 4.80 2.34
N VAL A 34 5.74 5.00 1.10
CA VAL A 34 4.91 5.47 0.00
C VAL A 34 5.01 4.43 -1.11
N ILE A 35 3.87 4.04 -1.64
CA ILE A 35 3.78 3.10 -2.75
C ILE A 35 3.22 3.86 -3.94
N TYR A 36 3.91 3.79 -5.08
CA TYR A 36 3.45 4.36 -6.34
C TYR A 36 3.09 3.22 -7.27
N VAL A 37 1.84 3.20 -7.76
CA VAL A 37 1.37 2.16 -8.67
C VAL A 37 1.82 2.51 -10.09
N VAL A 38 2.61 1.61 -10.69
CA VAL A 38 3.10 1.75 -12.07
C VAL A 38 2.16 1.06 -13.04
N LYS A 39 1.72 -0.15 -12.71
CA LYS A 39 0.89 -0.98 -13.58
C LYS A 39 0.00 -1.87 -12.73
N GLY A 40 -1.21 -2.08 -13.19
CA GLY A 40 -2.17 -2.94 -12.52
C GLY A 40 -3.05 -2.17 -11.55
N ARG A 41 -3.68 -2.90 -10.63
CA ARG A 41 -4.60 -2.30 -9.66
C ARG A 41 -4.36 -2.87 -8.29
N ALA A 42 -4.06 -2.01 -7.35
CA ALA A 42 -3.80 -2.35 -5.97
C ALA A 42 -5.06 -2.19 -5.14
N ARG A 43 -5.24 -3.08 -4.17
CA ARG A 43 -6.22 -2.92 -3.09
C ARG A 43 -5.47 -3.00 -1.78
N MET A 44 -5.71 -2.02 -0.92
CA MET A 44 -5.13 -2.00 0.42
C MET A 44 -6.25 -2.14 1.43
N ARG A 45 -6.08 -3.05 2.38
CA ARG A 45 -6.92 -3.11 3.57
C ARG A 45 -6.08 -2.71 4.76
N TRP A 46 -6.66 -1.96 5.70
CA TRP A 46 -5.93 -1.53 6.90
C TRP A 46 -6.85 -1.39 8.09
N GLY A 47 -6.22 -1.20 9.25
CA GLY A 47 -6.90 -1.12 10.53
C GLY A 47 -6.68 -2.35 11.38
N ASP A 48 -7.04 -2.28 12.65
CA ASP A 48 -6.81 -3.38 13.60
C ASP A 48 -7.58 -4.65 13.26
N GLN A 49 -8.65 -4.54 12.50
CA GLN A 49 -9.43 -5.65 11.99
C GLN A 49 -9.52 -5.64 10.46
N LEU A 50 -8.58 -4.96 9.81
CA LEU A 50 -8.60 -4.72 8.36
C LEU A 50 -9.95 -4.22 7.88
N GLU A 51 -10.54 -3.32 8.66
CA GLU A 51 -11.91 -2.86 8.47
C GLU A 51 -12.06 -1.80 7.39
N PHE A 52 -10.96 -1.24 6.91
CA PHE A 52 -10.98 -0.24 5.84
C PHE A 52 -10.33 -0.80 4.57
N THR A 53 -10.78 -0.32 3.42
CA THR A 53 -10.20 -0.69 2.13
C THR A 53 -10.25 0.46 1.14
N ALA A 54 -9.24 0.54 0.29
CA ALA A 54 -9.20 1.48 -0.83
C ALA A 54 -8.46 0.84 -2.00
N GLU A 55 -8.71 1.34 -3.20
CA GLU A 55 -8.02 0.89 -4.39
C GLU A 55 -7.22 2.02 -5.03
N ALA A 56 -6.14 1.63 -5.70
CA ALA A 56 -5.26 2.54 -6.40
C ALA A 56 -4.87 1.94 -7.75
N GLY A 57 -4.85 2.77 -8.77
CA GLY A 57 -4.44 2.40 -10.11
C GLY A 57 -3.16 3.13 -10.53
N PRO A 58 -2.70 2.92 -11.77
CA PRO A 58 -1.48 3.56 -12.25
C PRO A 58 -1.49 5.07 -12.06
N GLY A 59 -0.41 5.59 -11.51
CA GLY A 59 -0.27 7.01 -11.21
C GLY A 59 -0.69 7.41 -9.80
N ASP A 60 -1.32 6.51 -9.05
CA ASP A 60 -1.75 6.80 -7.68
C ASP A 60 -0.65 6.48 -6.67
N PHE A 61 -0.66 7.22 -5.57
CA PHE A 61 0.22 6.98 -4.43
C PHE A 61 -0.59 6.45 -3.25
N ILE A 62 0.01 5.52 -2.51
CA ILE A 62 -0.53 5.02 -1.25
C ILE A 62 0.49 5.33 -0.15
N TYR A 63 0.05 6.05 0.87
CA TYR A 63 0.90 6.30 2.04
C TYR A 63 0.54 5.32 3.15
N VAL A 64 1.56 4.68 3.71
CA VAL A 64 1.40 3.74 4.82
C VAL A 64 2.09 4.31 6.05
N PRO A 65 1.32 4.79 7.04
CA PRO A 65 1.89 5.34 8.28
C PRO A 65 2.60 4.29 9.12
N PRO A 66 3.45 4.70 10.09
CA PRO A 66 4.02 3.77 11.05
C PRO A 66 2.96 2.99 11.83
N TYR A 67 3.26 1.73 12.15
CA TYR A 67 2.49 0.84 13.00
C TYR A 67 1.08 0.49 12.52
N VAL A 68 0.68 0.89 11.33
CA VAL A 68 -0.67 0.60 10.83
C VAL A 68 -0.73 -0.83 10.28
N PRO A 69 -1.56 -1.70 10.86
CA PRO A 69 -1.80 -3.02 10.29
C PRO A 69 -2.42 -2.89 8.91
N HIS A 70 -1.87 -3.60 7.94
CA HIS A 70 -2.38 -3.52 6.58
C HIS A 70 -2.13 -4.82 5.81
N GLN A 71 -2.81 -4.95 4.69
CA GLN A 71 -2.70 -6.06 3.76
C GLN A 71 -2.71 -5.51 2.34
N GLU A 72 -1.76 -5.95 1.54
CA GLU A 72 -1.63 -5.54 0.14
C GLU A 72 -2.18 -6.64 -0.75
N ILE A 73 -3.08 -6.27 -1.66
CA ILE A 73 -3.81 -7.20 -2.51
C ILE A 73 -3.69 -6.74 -3.96
N ASN A 74 -3.40 -7.68 -4.86
CA ASN A 74 -3.58 -7.42 -6.28
C ASN A 74 -5.07 -7.60 -6.58
N ALA A 75 -5.73 -6.52 -6.98
CA ALA A 75 -7.17 -6.54 -7.25
C ALA A 75 -7.52 -7.20 -8.60
N SER A 76 -6.52 -7.48 -9.44
CA SER A 76 -6.73 -8.13 -10.73
C SER A 76 -6.51 -9.63 -10.63
N ARG A 77 -7.30 -10.38 -11.40
CA ARG A 77 -7.10 -11.83 -11.55
C ARG A 77 -6.13 -12.17 -12.67
N ASP A 78 -5.88 -11.24 -13.57
CA ASP A 78 -5.21 -11.50 -14.84
C ASP A 78 -3.89 -10.77 -14.99
N GLU A 79 -3.69 -9.67 -14.28
CA GLU A 79 -2.52 -8.81 -14.46
C GLU A 79 -1.67 -8.75 -13.20
N GLU A 80 -0.35 -8.66 -13.40
CA GLU A 80 0.56 -8.35 -12.31
C GLU A 80 0.38 -6.92 -11.84
N LEU A 81 0.60 -6.71 -10.56
CA LEU A 81 0.66 -5.37 -9.97
C LEU A 81 2.12 -5.00 -9.80
N SER A 82 2.53 -3.90 -10.40
CA SER A 82 3.89 -3.39 -10.31
C SER A 82 3.89 -2.04 -9.64
N CYS A 83 4.70 -1.91 -8.60
CA CYS A 83 4.78 -0.70 -7.79
C CYS A 83 6.22 -0.28 -7.53
N VAL A 84 6.41 0.99 -7.25
CA VAL A 84 7.62 1.51 -6.64
C VAL A 84 7.31 1.73 -5.16
N LEU A 85 8.19 1.22 -4.31
CA LEU A 85 8.09 1.38 -2.86
C LEU A 85 9.23 2.25 -2.38
N VAL A 86 8.90 3.28 -1.61
CA VAL A 86 9.88 4.11 -0.91
C VAL A 86 9.56 4.05 0.57
N ARG A 87 10.56 3.75 1.39
CA ARG A 87 10.35 3.70 2.84
C ARG A 87 11.44 4.47 3.60
N SER A 88 11.14 4.84 4.82
CA SER A 88 11.98 5.70 5.64
C SER A 88 13.17 5.02 6.29
N GLY A 89 13.33 3.71 6.14
CA GLY A 89 14.44 2.96 6.72
C GLY A 89 15.05 2.01 5.72
N GLN A 90 16.36 1.77 5.84
CA GLN A 90 17.07 0.89 4.92
C GLN A 90 16.89 -0.58 5.27
N ASN A 91 16.80 -0.89 6.55
CA ASN A 91 16.59 -2.26 7.00
C ASN A 91 15.09 -2.56 7.02
N PRO A 92 14.67 -3.67 6.40
CA PRO A 92 13.25 -4.01 6.41
C PRO A 92 12.78 -4.38 7.82
N VAL A 93 11.60 -3.90 8.17
CA VAL A 93 10.90 -4.28 9.39
C VAL A 93 9.54 -4.82 8.97
N VAL A 94 9.26 -6.07 9.31
CA VAL A 94 7.97 -6.68 9.03
C VAL A 94 7.51 -7.39 10.30
N VAL A 95 6.38 -6.96 10.83
CA VAL A 95 5.74 -7.60 11.98
C VAL A 95 4.46 -8.23 11.47
N ASN A 96 4.48 -9.56 11.35
CA ASN A 96 3.31 -10.31 10.89
C ASN A 96 2.28 -10.38 12.01
N LEU A 97 1.02 -10.20 11.65
CA LEU A 97 -0.08 -10.13 12.60
C LEU A 97 -1.12 -11.19 12.27
N GLU A 98 -1.68 -11.77 13.33
CA GLU A 98 -2.87 -12.60 13.20
C GLU A 98 -4.07 -11.71 13.49
N ILE A 99 -4.81 -11.40 12.44
CA ILE A 99 -5.97 -10.51 12.54
C ILE A 99 -7.20 -11.25 12.08
N GLU A 100 -8.23 -11.19 12.91
CA GLU A 100 -9.56 -11.64 12.51
C GLU A 100 -10.21 -10.51 11.73
N ALA A 101 -10.06 -10.57 10.41
CA ALA A 101 -10.52 -9.49 9.54
C ALA A 101 -12.05 -9.47 9.43
N VAL A 102 -12.61 -8.26 9.37
CA VAL A 102 -14.04 -8.12 9.08
C VAL A 102 -14.34 -8.62 7.68
N GLU A 103 -15.54 -9.14 7.46
CA GLU A 103 -15.93 -9.70 6.17
C GLU A 103 -16.14 -8.64 5.10
N ALA A 104 -16.72 -7.50 5.47
CA ALA A 104 -17.05 -6.43 4.54
C ALA A 104 -16.39 -5.14 4.99
N PRO A 105 -15.15 -4.87 4.53
CA PRO A 105 -14.47 -3.64 4.91
C PRO A 105 -15.15 -2.41 4.30
N GLU A 106 -15.06 -1.30 5.01
CA GLU A 106 -15.59 -0.03 4.56
C GLU A 106 -14.71 0.53 3.43
N GLN A 107 -15.33 0.85 2.30
CA GLN A 107 -14.64 1.53 1.20
C GLN A 107 -14.34 2.97 1.59
N VAL A 108 -13.07 3.34 1.51
CA VAL A 108 -12.63 4.70 1.80
C VAL A 108 -12.28 5.39 0.50
N ALA A 109 -12.94 6.50 0.22
CA ALA A 109 -12.60 7.33 -0.92
C ALA A 109 -11.41 8.22 -0.58
N TRP A 110 -10.53 8.41 -1.55
CA TRP A 110 -9.43 9.35 -1.39
C TRP A 110 -9.99 10.77 -1.29
N VAL A 111 -9.51 11.51 -0.31
CA VAL A 111 -9.90 12.91 -0.11
C VAL A 111 -8.64 13.76 -0.04
N ASP A 112 -8.56 14.75 -0.90
CA ASP A 112 -7.52 15.75 -0.86
C ASP A 112 -8.17 17.11 -0.60
N PRO A 113 -7.92 17.74 0.55
CA PRO A 113 -8.55 19.02 0.87
C PRO A 113 -8.11 20.16 -0.06
N LEU A 114 -6.94 20.02 -0.70
CA LEU A 114 -6.43 21.04 -1.63
C LEU A 114 -6.87 20.78 -3.07
N HIS A 115 -7.06 19.52 -3.43
CA HIS A 115 -7.41 19.10 -4.79
C HIS A 115 -8.55 18.10 -4.71
N PRO A 116 -9.79 18.54 -4.49
CA PRO A 116 -10.92 17.62 -4.37
C PRO A 116 -11.09 16.79 -5.63
N ALA A 117 -11.65 15.58 -5.44
CA ALA A 117 -11.89 14.67 -6.56
C ALA A 117 -12.72 15.36 -7.66
N PRO A 118 -12.43 15.12 -8.96
CA PRO A 118 -13.08 15.83 -10.05
C PRO A 118 -14.60 15.75 -10.03
N ASP A 119 -15.15 14.61 -9.70
CA ASP A 119 -16.60 14.41 -9.66
C ASP A 119 -17.26 15.06 -8.45
N ALA A 120 -16.52 15.31 -7.39
CA ALA A 120 -17.05 16.00 -6.21
C ALA A 120 -17.24 17.50 -6.46
N ALA A 121 -16.54 18.05 -7.43
CA ALA A 121 -16.56 19.48 -7.73
C ALA A 121 -17.57 19.84 -8.84
N ARG A 122 -18.30 18.89 -9.37
CA ARG A 122 -19.18 19.09 -10.52
C ARG A 122 -20.64 18.86 -10.18
#